data_457c1f37ba551dc6462ef969a4ba0708
#
_entry.id   457c1f37ba551dc6462ef969a4ba0708
#
_cell.length_a   1.000
_cell.length_b   1.000
_cell.length_c   1.000
_cell.angle_alpha   90.00
_cell.angle_beta   90.00
_cell.angle_gamma   90.00
#
_symmetry.space_group_name_H-M   'P 1'
#
loop_
_entity.id
_entity.type
_entity.pdbx_description
1 polymer ?
#
loop_
_entity_poly.entity_id
_entity_poly.type
_entity_poly.pdbx_seq_one_letter_code
_entity_poly.pdbx_strand_id
1 'polypeptide(L)'
;MQWRAFVIGFEGEFWGSSLYDREFAQGGDFTFDSQSRNRWDGAISVRSGVAFDRAFVYGKLGAVWGKFDYTLDVSSSEDSTTVRGNATILGVLLGVGFEYALTDNWTTKFEYNYIDYGNKIVDFTVVDCEVGLCTTETFRQTVKERKQLAKLGVSYKFDVGKSPVYARY
;
A
#
# COMPACT_ATOMS: atom_id res chain seq x y z
N MET A 1 -6.56 34.47 -19.94
CA MET A 1 -5.44 34.09 -19.05
C MET A 1 -6.07 33.60 -17.75
N GLN A 2 -6.14 32.29 -17.50
CA GLN A 2 -6.60 31.78 -16.21
C GLN A 2 -5.43 31.80 -15.23
N TRP A 3 -5.68 32.40 -14.08
CA TRP A 3 -4.71 32.50 -12.99
C TRP A 3 -4.58 31.11 -12.34
N ARG A 4 -3.39 30.81 -11.84
CA ARG A 4 -3.09 29.61 -11.06
C ARG A 4 -4.08 29.48 -9.90
N ALA A 5 -4.85 28.40 -9.86
CA ALA A 5 -5.72 28.10 -8.74
C ALA A 5 -5.04 27.10 -7.82
N PHE A 6 -4.95 27.45 -6.55
CA PHE A 6 -4.54 26.50 -5.52
C PHE A 6 -5.72 25.59 -5.17
N VAL A 7 -5.49 24.28 -5.18
CA VAL A 7 -6.51 23.27 -4.96
C VAL A 7 -6.10 22.37 -3.80
N ILE A 8 -7.04 22.12 -2.88
CA ILE A 8 -6.93 21.13 -1.82
C ILE A 8 -8.05 20.10 -2.02
N GLY A 9 -7.72 18.82 -1.85
CA GLY A 9 -8.67 17.73 -1.98
C GLY A 9 -8.38 16.59 -1.00
N PHE A 10 -9.40 15.79 -0.75
CA PHE A 10 -9.29 14.54 0.00
C PHE A 10 -9.44 13.37 -0.98
N GLU A 11 -8.71 12.30 -0.74
CA GLU A 11 -8.74 11.09 -1.56
C GLU A 11 -8.76 9.85 -0.68
N GLY A 12 -9.67 8.94 -0.98
CA GLY A 12 -9.69 7.59 -0.43
C GLY A 12 -9.32 6.61 -1.52
N GLU A 13 -8.42 5.68 -1.24
CA GLU A 13 -7.96 4.69 -2.20
C GLU A 13 -8.00 3.30 -1.59
N PHE A 14 -8.27 2.32 -2.43
CA PHE A 14 -8.17 0.91 -2.10
C PHE A 14 -7.61 0.16 -3.30
N TRP A 15 -6.60 -0.70 -3.07
CA TRP A 15 -6.02 -1.51 -4.13
C TRP A 15 -5.58 -2.88 -3.63
N GLY A 16 -5.78 -3.89 -4.47
CA GLY A 16 -5.17 -5.20 -4.29
C GLY A 16 -3.68 -5.14 -4.62
N SER A 17 -2.88 -5.88 -3.88
CA SER A 17 -1.46 -6.00 -4.12
C SER A 17 -1.11 -7.46 -4.38
N SER A 18 -0.28 -7.70 -5.37
CA SER A 18 0.34 -9.00 -5.63
C SER A 18 1.85 -8.95 -5.43
N LEU A 19 2.31 -7.97 -4.65
CA LEU A 19 3.73 -7.87 -4.30
C LEU A 19 4.10 -9.06 -3.43
N TYR A 20 5.10 -9.75 -3.91
CA TYR A 20 5.70 -10.91 -3.30
C TYR A 20 7.18 -10.62 -3.15
N ASP A 21 7.65 -10.64 -1.93
CA ASP A 21 9.07 -10.53 -1.60
C ASP A 21 9.54 -11.84 -1.01
N ARG A 22 10.70 -12.30 -1.45
CA ARG A 22 11.28 -13.56 -1.02
C ARG A 22 12.74 -13.36 -0.73
N GLU A 23 13.12 -13.60 0.50
CA GLU A 23 14.51 -13.63 0.94
C GLU A 23 14.93 -15.07 1.22
N PHE A 24 16.08 -15.44 0.67
CA PHE A 24 16.67 -16.74 0.85
C PHE A 24 18.00 -16.59 1.56
N ALA A 25 18.17 -17.29 2.68
CA ALA A 25 19.42 -17.35 3.41
C ALA A 25 19.81 -18.81 3.68
N GLN A 26 21.08 -19.13 3.52
CA GLN A 26 21.65 -20.44 3.83
C GLN A 26 22.72 -20.31 4.88
N GLY A 27 22.61 -21.09 5.95
CA GLY A 27 23.57 -21.11 7.04
C GLY A 27 23.85 -22.55 7.49
N GLY A 28 25.00 -23.10 7.09
CA GLY A 28 25.34 -24.50 7.38
C GLY A 28 24.35 -25.46 6.72
N ASP A 29 23.81 -26.40 7.50
CA ASP A 29 22.82 -27.39 7.03
C ASP A 29 21.37 -26.88 7.03
N PHE A 30 21.17 -25.59 7.37
CA PHE A 30 19.85 -24.97 7.44
C PHE A 30 19.61 -24.01 6.27
N THR A 31 18.42 -24.09 5.71
CA THR A 31 17.91 -23.18 4.69
C THR A 31 16.74 -22.41 5.25
N PHE A 32 16.80 -21.10 5.15
CA PHE A 32 15.75 -20.19 5.57
C PHE A 32 15.13 -19.53 4.34
N ASP A 33 13.83 -19.70 4.16
CA ASP A 33 13.05 -19.09 3.08
C ASP A 33 11.98 -18.19 3.73
N SER A 34 12.19 -16.89 3.66
CA SER A 34 11.26 -15.89 4.19
C SER A 34 10.45 -15.27 3.06
N GLN A 35 9.14 -15.35 3.16
CA GLN A 35 8.21 -14.83 2.18
C GLN A 35 7.29 -13.81 2.82
N SER A 36 7.21 -12.62 2.21
CA SER A 36 6.24 -11.57 2.57
C SER A 36 5.29 -11.35 1.40
N ARG A 37 3.99 -11.38 1.67
CA ARG A 37 2.95 -11.14 0.67
C ARG A 37 2.00 -10.05 1.15
N ASN A 38 1.99 -8.93 0.45
CA ASN A 38 0.97 -7.92 0.65
C ASN A 38 -0.30 -8.31 -0.11
N ARG A 39 -1.46 -8.35 0.57
CA ARG A 39 -2.74 -8.73 -0.04
C ARG A 39 -3.52 -7.54 -0.57
N TRP A 40 -3.63 -6.51 0.24
CA TRP A 40 -4.38 -5.30 -0.09
C TRP A 40 -3.89 -4.13 0.74
N ASP A 41 -4.10 -2.94 0.22
CA ASP A 41 -3.85 -1.69 0.90
C ASP A 41 -5.07 -0.78 0.78
N GLY A 42 -5.30 0.02 1.82
CA GLY A 42 -6.23 1.13 1.84
C GLY A 42 -5.53 2.38 2.30
N ALA A 43 -5.89 3.53 1.76
CA ALA A 43 -5.33 4.81 2.16
C ALA A 43 -6.37 5.93 2.20
N ILE A 44 -6.16 6.87 3.10
CA ILE A 44 -6.81 8.19 3.10
C ILE A 44 -5.73 9.25 3.05
N SER A 45 -5.91 10.24 2.23
CA SER A 45 -4.90 11.27 2.00
C SER A 45 -5.50 12.63 1.71
N VAL A 46 -4.71 13.66 2.00
CA VAL A 46 -4.92 15.02 1.55
C VAL A 46 -3.97 15.27 0.39
N ARG A 47 -4.49 15.88 -0.67
CA ARG A 47 -3.69 16.35 -1.79
C ARG A 47 -3.81 17.86 -1.90
N SER A 48 -2.71 18.52 -2.19
CA SER A 48 -2.67 19.96 -2.40
C SER A 48 -1.73 20.30 -3.54
N GLY A 49 -2.12 21.26 -4.37
CA GLY A 49 -1.33 21.59 -5.55
C GLY A 49 -1.83 22.81 -6.29
N VAL A 50 -1.30 23.01 -7.48
CA VAL A 50 -1.59 24.16 -8.34
C VAL A 50 -2.15 23.65 -9.67
N ALA A 51 -3.35 24.14 -10.00
CA ALA A 51 -3.96 23.95 -11.30
C ALA A 51 -3.65 25.14 -12.22
N PHE A 52 -3.26 24.86 -13.45
CA PHE A 52 -2.99 25.84 -14.48
C PHE A 52 -3.46 25.30 -15.83
N ASP A 53 -4.40 26.02 -16.45
CA ASP A 53 -5.03 25.63 -17.71
C ASP A 53 -5.62 24.20 -17.61
N ARG A 54 -5.03 23.23 -18.28
CA ARG A 54 -5.47 21.82 -18.33
C ARG A 54 -4.65 20.89 -17.43
N ALA A 55 -3.68 21.42 -16.69
CA ALA A 55 -2.77 20.64 -15.88
C ALA A 55 -2.96 20.91 -14.38
N PHE A 56 -2.78 19.88 -13.56
CA PHE A 56 -2.77 19.96 -12.11
C PHE A 56 -1.57 19.18 -11.57
N VAL A 57 -0.71 19.87 -10.83
CA VAL A 57 0.45 19.26 -10.14
C VAL A 57 0.21 19.35 -8.65
N TYR A 58 0.40 18.25 -7.94
CA TYR A 58 0.10 18.17 -6.51
C TYR A 58 1.05 17.30 -5.72
N GLY A 59 1.16 17.61 -4.44
CA GLY A 59 1.70 16.73 -3.41
C GLY A 59 0.58 16.05 -2.66
N LYS A 60 0.86 14.89 -2.09
CA LYS A 60 -0.08 14.03 -1.38
C LYS A 60 0.54 13.54 -0.09
N LEU A 61 -0.22 13.62 1.00
CA LEU A 61 0.15 13.11 2.32
C LEU A 61 -1.02 12.33 2.89
N GLY A 62 -0.77 11.13 3.41
CA GLY A 62 -1.85 10.30 3.90
C GLY A 62 -1.42 9.24 4.89
N ALA A 63 -2.45 8.58 5.45
CA ALA A 63 -2.32 7.35 6.20
C ALA A 63 -2.70 6.17 5.30
N VAL A 64 -1.93 5.09 5.37
CA VAL A 64 -2.15 3.86 4.62
C VAL A 64 -2.13 2.69 5.59
N TRP A 65 -3.01 1.72 5.37
CA TRP A 65 -2.99 0.45 6.07
C TRP A 65 -2.96 -0.68 5.06
N GLY A 66 -2.08 -1.65 5.31
CA GLY A 66 -1.89 -2.82 4.47
C GLY A 66 -1.99 -4.11 5.26
N LYS A 67 -2.50 -5.16 4.61
CA LYS A 67 -2.51 -6.50 5.18
C LYS A 67 -1.38 -7.33 4.57
N PHE A 68 -0.51 -7.81 5.45
CA PHE A 68 0.66 -8.61 5.11
C PHE A 68 0.51 -10.02 5.70
N ASP A 69 0.86 -11.02 4.90
CA ASP A 69 1.03 -12.40 5.34
C ASP A 69 2.53 -12.72 5.21
N TYR A 70 3.08 -13.26 6.29
CA TYR A 70 4.48 -13.70 6.38
C TYR A 70 4.52 -15.21 6.48
N THR A 71 5.41 -15.83 5.73
CA THR A 71 5.71 -17.26 5.82
C THR A 71 7.21 -17.41 5.92
N LEU A 72 7.67 -18.15 6.92
CA LEU A 72 9.05 -18.53 7.11
C LEU A 72 9.14 -20.06 7.05
N ASP A 73 9.81 -20.57 6.04
CA ASP A 73 10.11 -21.99 5.88
C ASP A 73 11.56 -22.24 6.31
N VAL A 74 11.73 -23.06 7.33
CA VAL A 74 13.05 -23.50 7.82
C VAL A 74 13.19 -24.96 7.50
N SER A 75 14.17 -25.30 6.68
CA SER A 75 14.43 -26.71 6.27
C SER A 75 15.85 -27.10 6.64
N SER A 76 15.99 -28.30 7.22
CA SER A 76 17.26 -29.01 7.40
C SER A 76 17.22 -30.33 6.61
N SER A 77 18.32 -31.09 6.62
CA SER A 77 18.42 -32.38 5.94
C SER A 77 17.46 -33.44 6.51
N GLU A 78 16.94 -33.27 7.72
CA GLU A 78 16.11 -34.24 8.44
C GLU A 78 14.69 -33.74 8.74
N ASP A 79 14.48 -32.40 8.76
CA ASP A 79 13.18 -31.82 9.16
C ASP A 79 12.88 -30.49 8.48
N SER A 80 11.58 -30.16 8.37
CA SER A 80 11.12 -28.90 7.82
C SER A 80 9.98 -28.31 8.66
N THR A 81 10.15 -27.05 9.07
CA THR A 81 9.16 -26.32 9.87
C THR A 81 8.70 -25.08 9.14
N THR A 82 7.38 -24.92 8.99
CA THR A 82 6.74 -23.71 8.42
C THR A 82 6.14 -22.85 9.51
N VAL A 83 6.56 -21.61 9.58
CA VAL A 83 6.05 -20.59 10.51
C VAL A 83 5.24 -19.57 9.74
N ARG A 84 4.06 -19.21 10.22
CA ARG A 84 3.18 -18.24 9.58
C ARG A 84 2.81 -17.13 10.52
N GLY A 85 2.79 -15.91 10.00
CA GLY A 85 2.34 -14.71 10.69
C GLY A 85 1.49 -13.84 9.76
N ASN A 86 0.59 -13.07 10.33
CA ASN A 86 -0.12 -12.04 9.57
C ASN A 86 -0.20 -10.75 10.41
N ALA A 87 -0.16 -9.62 9.73
CA ALA A 87 -0.30 -8.33 10.39
C ALA A 87 -1.04 -7.34 9.50
N THR A 88 -1.87 -6.50 10.13
CA THR A 88 -2.37 -5.27 9.50
C THR A 88 -1.54 -4.11 10.01
N ILE A 89 -0.87 -3.42 9.11
CA ILE A 89 0.13 -2.41 9.44
C ILE A 89 -0.36 -1.03 8.96
N LEU A 90 -0.29 -0.05 9.86
CA LEU A 90 -0.53 1.35 9.54
C LEU A 90 0.81 2.02 9.17
N GLY A 91 0.81 2.78 8.09
CA GLY A 91 1.97 3.51 7.57
C GLY A 91 1.62 4.94 7.14
N VAL A 92 2.63 5.62 6.67
CA VAL A 92 2.54 6.97 6.10
C VAL A 92 2.73 6.89 4.58
N LEU A 93 1.90 7.64 3.85
CA LEU A 93 1.96 7.78 2.41
C LEU A 93 2.40 9.20 2.07
N LEU A 94 3.46 9.31 1.27
CA LEU A 94 3.91 10.55 0.62
C LEU A 94 3.83 10.34 -0.88
N GLY A 95 3.22 11.29 -1.60
CA GLY A 95 3.07 11.18 -3.05
C GLY A 95 3.23 12.49 -3.77
N VAL A 96 3.51 12.39 -5.06
CA VAL A 96 3.44 13.48 -6.02
C VAL A 96 2.65 13.02 -7.23
N GLY A 97 1.87 13.92 -7.81
CA GLY A 97 1.03 13.58 -8.94
C GLY A 97 0.91 14.71 -9.95
N PHE A 98 0.58 14.29 -11.15
CA PHE A 98 0.30 15.16 -12.29
C PHE A 98 -0.97 14.66 -12.96
N GLU A 99 -1.93 15.54 -13.15
CA GLU A 99 -3.16 15.29 -13.90
C GLU A 99 -3.22 16.24 -15.11
N TYR A 100 -3.71 15.72 -16.23
CA TYR A 100 -3.88 16.50 -17.44
C TYR A 100 -5.24 16.23 -18.08
N ALA A 101 -6.03 17.28 -18.26
CA ALA A 101 -7.32 17.21 -18.93
C ALA A 101 -7.12 17.11 -20.45
N LEU A 102 -7.30 15.91 -20.99
CA LEU A 102 -7.22 15.64 -22.44
C LEU A 102 -8.38 16.31 -23.18
N THR A 103 -9.57 16.24 -22.58
CA THR A 103 -10.80 16.89 -23.01
C THR A 103 -11.53 17.47 -21.79
N ASP A 104 -12.71 18.05 -21.97
CA ASP A 104 -13.51 18.58 -20.87
C ASP A 104 -14.00 17.47 -19.91
N ASN A 105 -14.06 16.22 -20.40
CA ASN A 105 -14.55 15.07 -19.66
C ASN A 105 -13.47 14.03 -19.33
N TRP A 106 -12.38 13.97 -20.09
CA TRP A 106 -11.33 12.99 -19.88
C TRP A 106 -10.07 13.60 -19.28
N THR A 107 -9.59 13.02 -18.20
CA THR A 107 -8.35 13.40 -17.52
C THR A 107 -7.44 12.19 -17.39
N THR A 108 -6.18 12.33 -17.74
CA THR A 108 -5.13 11.34 -17.44
C THR A 108 -4.39 11.74 -16.17
N LYS A 109 -3.95 10.76 -15.39
CA LYS A 109 -3.26 10.94 -14.12
C LYS A 109 -2.01 10.08 -14.10
N PHE A 110 -0.91 10.67 -13.66
CA PHE A 110 0.30 9.98 -13.25
C PHE A 110 0.59 10.31 -11.79
N GLU A 111 0.89 9.31 -10.98
CA GLU A 111 1.14 9.48 -9.56
C GLU A 111 2.26 8.55 -9.11
N TYR A 112 3.16 9.07 -8.30
CA TYR A 112 4.19 8.30 -7.62
C TYR A 112 4.01 8.44 -6.11
N ASN A 113 3.93 7.31 -5.41
CA ASN A 113 3.72 7.22 -3.98
C ASN A 113 4.87 6.47 -3.32
N TYR A 114 5.39 7.04 -2.25
CA TYR A 114 6.27 6.38 -1.30
C TYR A 114 5.49 6.08 -0.04
N ILE A 115 5.53 4.83 0.39
CA ILE A 115 4.82 4.33 1.56
C ILE A 115 5.84 3.75 2.53
N ASP A 116 5.79 4.23 3.79
CA ASP A 116 6.60 3.69 4.89
C ASP A 116 5.66 3.18 5.99
N TYR A 117 5.64 1.88 6.20
CA TYR A 117 4.87 1.25 7.26
C TYR A 117 5.60 1.25 8.61
N GLY A 118 6.83 1.79 8.64
CA GLY A 118 7.66 1.86 9.83
C GLY A 118 8.13 0.49 10.32
N ASN A 119 8.52 0.44 11.59
CA ASN A 119 8.93 -0.79 12.24
C ASN A 119 7.72 -1.39 12.97
N LYS A 120 7.41 -2.66 12.70
CA LYS A 120 6.32 -3.37 13.35
C LYS A 120 6.82 -4.65 13.99
N ILE A 121 6.26 -4.94 15.15
CA ILE A 121 6.47 -6.21 15.83
C ILE A 121 5.43 -7.18 15.29
N VAL A 122 5.87 -8.29 14.74
CA VAL A 122 5.04 -9.38 14.24
C VAL A 122 5.25 -10.58 15.16
N ASP A 123 4.16 -11.16 15.64
CA ASP A 123 4.18 -12.38 16.42
C ASP A 123 4.18 -13.57 15.46
N PHE A 124 5.21 -14.38 15.53
CA PHE A 124 5.34 -15.62 14.78
C PHE A 124 5.04 -16.79 15.70
N THR A 125 4.17 -17.69 15.25
CA THR A 125 3.77 -18.87 16.01
C THR A 125 4.37 -20.11 15.36
N VAL A 126 5.18 -20.83 16.12
CA VAL A 126 5.72 -22.15 15.77
C VAL A 126 4.87 -23.20 16.48
N VAL A 127 4.44 -24.18 15.73
CA VAL A 127 3.78 -25.37 16.28
C VAL A 127 4.71 -26.54 16.02
N ASP A 128 5.31 -27.05 17.07
CA ASP A 128 6.18 -28.21 17.04
C ASP A 128 5.43 -29.41 17.62
N CYS A 129 5.35 -30.52 16.89
CA CYS A 129 4.62 -31.72 17.28
C CYS A 129 5.55 -32.92 17.35
N GLU A 130 5.90 -33.36 18.56
CA GLU A 130 6.63 -34.60 18.78
C GLU A 130 5.73 -35.68 19.45
N VAL A 131 5.66 -36.86 18.84
CA VAL A 131 5.03 -38.08 19.39
C VAL A 131 3.64 -37.81 20.02
N GLY A 132 2.80 -37.02 19.32
CA GLY A 132 1.41 -36.76 19.79
C GLY A 132 1.26 -35.62 20.80
N LEU A 133 2.33 -34.94 21.16
CA LEU A 133 2.33 -33.71 21.97
C LEU A 133 2.73 -32.55 21.07
N CYS A 134 1.83 -31.55 20.92
CA CYS A 134 2.13 -30.34 20.18
C CYS A 134 2.44 -29.19 21.17
N THR A 135 3.59 -28.56 21.03
CA THR A 135 3.97 -27.33 21.72
C THR A 135 3.84 -26.16 20.79
N THR A 136 3.34 -25.05 21.32
CA THR A 136 3.18 -23.80 20.57
C THR A 136 4.07 -22.74 21.20
N GLU A 137 5.04 -22.26 20.43
CA GLU A 137 5.91 -21.17 20.85
C GLU A 137 5.63 -19.93 20.00
N THR A 138 5.60 -18.76 20.65
CA THR A 138 5.42 -17.48 19.96
C THR A 138 6.65 -16.62 20.19
N PHE A 139 7.29 -16.20 19.11
CA PHE A 139 8.41 -15.25 19.16
C PHE A 139 8.08 -13.97 18.39
N ARG A 140 8.67 -12.87 18.81
CA ARG A 140 8.45 -11.54 18.27
C ARG A 140 9.62 -11.10 17.43
N GLN A 141 9.34 -10.63 16.22
CA GLN A 141 10.35 -10.04 15.34
C GLN A 141 9.91 -8.67 14.85
N THR A 142 10.87 -7.75 14.77
CA THR A 142 10.63 -6.42 14.19
C THR A 142 10.82 -6.49 12.68
N VAL A 143 9.77 -6.18 11.95
CA VAL A 143 9.78 -6.12 10.48
C VAL A 143 9.62 -4.67 10.03
N LYS A 144 10.35 -4.26 9.00
CA LYS A 144 10.28 -2.94 8.40
C LYS A 144 9.87 -3.06 6.94
N GLU A 145 8.71 -2.49 6.63
CA GLU A 145 8.16 -2.54 5.28
C GLU A 145 8.13 -1.15 4.63
N ARG A 146 8.60 -1.08 3.39
CA ARG A 146 8.56 0.13 2.55
C ARG A 146 8.11 -0.24 1.15
N LYS A 147 7.34 0.66 0.52
CA LYS A 147 6.78 0.43 -0.80
C LYS A 147 6.86 1.68 -1.66
N GLN A 148 7.20 1.48 -2.92
CA GLN A 148 7.15 2.52 -3.94
C GLN A 148 6.14 2.09 -4.99
N LEU A 149 5.26 3.01 -5.39
CA LEU A 149 4.15 2.71 -6.26
C LEU A 149 3.97 3.81 -7.31
N ALA A 150 4.13 3.45 -8.58
CA ALA A 150 3.79 4.32 -9.70
C ALA A 150 2.42 3.92 -10.23
N LYS A 151 1.53 4.90 -10.39
CA LYS A 151 0.17 4.70 -10.89
C LYS A 151 -0.06 5.52 -12.15
N LEU A 152 -0.69 4.89 -13.13
CA LEU A 152 -1.27 5.55 -14.29
C LEU A 152 -2.78 5.38 -14.22
N GLY A 153 -3.52 6.43 -14.49
CA GLY A 153 -4.97 6.41 -14.44
C GLY A 153 -5.62 7.29 -15.49
N VAL A 154 -6.86 6.96 -15.81
CA VAL A 154 -7.74 7.77 -16.64
C VAL A 154 -9.03 7.97 -15.87
N SER A 155 -9.52 9.20 -15.82
CA SER A 155 -10.76 9.57 -15.16
C SER A 155 -11.72 10.15 -16.17
N TYR A 156 -13.00 9.80 -16.06
CA TYR A 156 -14.06 10.38 -16.85
C TYR A 156 -15.03 11.15 -15.95
N LYS A 157 -15.26 12.41 -16.28
CA LYS A 157 -16.21 13.27 -15.59
C LYS A 157 -17.56 13.16 -16.29
N PHE A 158 -18.54 12.58 -15.58
CA PHE A 158 -19.92 12.56 -16.04
C PHE A 158 -20.56 13.94 -15.81
N ASP A 159 -21.10 14.54 -16.84
CA ASP A 159 -21.97 15.72 -16.71
C ASP A 159 -23.33 15.26 -16.18
N VAL A 160 -23.42 15.08 -14.87
CA VAL A 160 -24.70 14.94 -14.19
C VAL A 160 -25.30 16.35 -14.20
N GLY A 161 -26.24 16.59 -15.12
CA GLY A 161 -26.79 17.89 -15.46
C GLY A 161 -26.88 18.83 -14.26
N LYS A 162 -26.25 19.97 -14.37
CA LYS A 162 -26.43 21.06 -13.41
C LYS A 162 -27.90 21.45 -13.44
N SER A 163 -28.66 21.01 -12.46
CA SER A 163 -29.95 21.65 -12.19
C SER A 163 -29.66 23.14 -11.93
N PRO A 164 -30.22 24.06 -12.73
CA PRO A 164 -30.02 25.47 -12.48
C PRO A 164 -30.60 25.78 -11.11
N VAL A 165 -29.75 26.17 -10.16
CA VAL A 165 -30.18 26.70 -8.87
C VAL A 165 -30.73 28.10 -9.17
N TYR A 166 -32.03 28.22 -9.37
CA TYR A 166 -32.70 29.51 -9.42
C TYR A 166 -32.72 30.05 -7.99
N ALA A 167 -31.80 30.99 -7.66
CA ALA A 167 -31.98 31.84 -6.52
C ALA A 167 -33.18 32.75 -6.82
N ARG A 168 -34.34 32.52 -6.19
CA ARG A 168 -35.42 33.48 -6.12
C ARG A 168 -35.07 34.49 -5.03
N TYR A 169 -34.86 35.74 -5.43
CA TYR A 169 -34.86 36.89 -4.56
C TYR A 169 -36.28 37.30 -4.23
#